data_df26d8deea81cfc5a22f30bb0d839f6b
#
_entry.id   df26d8deea81cfc5a22f30bb0d839f6b
#
_cell.length_a   1.000
_cell.length_b   1.000
_cell.length_c   1.000
_cell.angle_alpha   90.00
_cell.angle_beta   90.00
_cell.angle_gamma   90.00
#
_symmetry.space_group_name_H-M   'P 1'
#
loop_
_entity.id
_entity.type
_entity.pdbx_description
1 polymer ?
#
loop_
_entity_poly.entity_id
_entity_poly.type
_entity_poly.pdbx_seq_one_letter_code
_entity_poly.pdbx_strand_id
1 'polypeptide(L)'
;MFLELFLTFMFIGAVTFGGGYAMLPLIQEQVALRWDALIPPESMINFVAVSESTPGPFAINMATYVGSVVGGQNGSMLLSVFGSFCATMGVVVPSFVIILVVAKCYDRFRESRTVKGCMSGLKPAVVGLIANAVLNVLMTVFFPAGRSLAVFTNVCFYIYAAIFGIMLLLAFKKVHPIIIVCLSAAIGIAVGYFGF
;
A
#
# COMPACT_ATOMS: atom_id res chain seq x y z
N MET A 1 -8.00 -23.98 9.20
CA MET A 1 -8.44 -22.75 8.54
C MET A 1 -7.95 -21.48 9.25
N PHE A 2 -8.48 -21.06 10.44
CA PHE A 2 -8.08 -19.78 11.07
C PHE A 2 -6.61 -19.73 11.49
N LEU A 3 -6.10 -20.81 12.09
CA LEU A 3 -4.68 -20.93 12.42
C LEU A 3 -3.82 -20.90 11.15
N GLU A 4 -4.28 -21.50 10.10
CA GLU A 4 -3.60 -21.52 8.81
C GLU A 4 -3.57 -20.10 8.19
N LEU A 5 -4.70 -19.36 8.22
CA LEU A 5 -4.75 -17.96 7.86
C LEU A 5 -3.71 -17.14 8.66
N PHE A 6 -3.73 -17.27 9.97
CA PHE A 6 -2.80 -16.57 10.85
C PHE A 6 -1.35 -16.88 10.50
N LEU A 7 -0.99 -18.17 10.37
CA LEU A 7 0.39 -18.60 10.10
C LEU A 7 0.86 -18.18 8.70
N THR A 8 -0.02 -18.27 7.70
CA THR A 8 0.29 -17.83 6.34
C THR A 8 0.59 -16.34 6.30
N PHE A 9 -0.26 -15.52 6.87
CA PHE A 9 -0.06 -14.08 6.90
C PHE A 9 1.06 -13.66 7.86
N MET A 10 1.33 -14.43 8.90
CA MET A 10 2.50 -14.24 9.75
C MET A 10 3.80 -14.50 8.98
N PHE A 11 3.85 -15.55 8.18
CA PHE A 11 4.98 -15.81 7.29
C PHE A 11 5.18 -14.67 6.28
N ILE A 12 4.10 -14.25 5.59
CA ILE A 12 4.13 -13.15 4.64
C ILE A 12 4.65 -11.87 5.31
N GLY A 13 4.10 -11.50 6.48
CA GLY A 13 4.52 -10.31 7.23
C GLY A 13 5.96 -10.36 7.74
N ALA A 14 6.49 -11.55 8.05
CA ALA A 14 7.86 -11.73 8.52
C ALA A 14 8.91 -11.66 7.40
N VAL A 15 8.58 -12.17 6.21
CA VAL A 15 9.54 -12.34 5.10
C VAL A 15 9.53 -11.15 4.14
N THR A 16 8.46 -10.35 4.12
CA THR A 16 8.35 -9.26 3.13
C THR A 16 9.08 -8.01 3.59
N PHE A 17 9.97 -7.56 2.72
CA PHE A 17 10.68 -6.28 2.84
C PHE A 17 10.36 -5.42 1.62
N GLY A 18 10.18 -4.11 1.80
CA GLY A 18 10.03 -3.18 0.68
C GLY A 18 8.63 -2.61 0.45
N GLY A 19 7.66 -2.89 1.33
CA GLY A 19 6.32 -2.28 1.29
C GLY A 19 5.23 -3.17 0.69
N GLY A 20 4.00 -2.68 0.65
CA GLY A 20 2.80 -3.47 0.34
C GLY A 20 2.82 -4.16 -1.03
N TYR A 21 3.29 -3.47 -2.07
CA TYR A 21 3.37 -4.06 -3.40
C TYR A 21 4.39 -5.21 -3.52
N ALA A 22 5.46 -5.18 -2.73
CA ALA A 22 6.43 -6.27 -2.70
C ALA A 22 5.84 -7.54 -2.09
N MET A 23 4.77 -7.43 -1.30
CA MET A 23 4.05 -8.58 -0.73
C MET A 23 3.11 -9.25 -1.73
N LEU A 24 2.66 -8.55 -2.77
CA LEU A 24 1.60 -9.01 -3.66
C LEU A 24 1.92 -10.36 -4.32
N PRO A 25 3.10 -10.60 -4.93
CA PRO A 25 3.43 -11.89 -5.51
C PRO A 25 3.38 -13.02 -4.48
N LEU A 26 3.88 -12.76 -3.27
CA LEU A 26 3.89 -13.75 -2.19
C LEU A 26 2.49 -14.05 -1.67
N ILE A 27 1.63 -13.04 -1.56
CA ILE A 27 0.21 -13.22 -1.20
C ILE A 27 -0.48 -14.07 -2.27
N GLN A 28 -0.29 -13.73 -3.55
CA GLN A 28 -0.89 -14.48 -4.66
C GLN A 28 -0.47 -15.96 -4.64
N GLU A 29 0.83 -16.22 -4.49
CA GLU A 29 1.35 -17.59 -4.41
C GLU A 29 0.76 -18.35 -3.20
N GLN A 30 0.77 -17.75 -2.02
CA GLN A 30 0.30 -18.41 -0.81
C GLN A 30 -1.21 -18.63 -0.80
N VAL A 31 -1.98 -17.72 -1.39
CA VAL A 31 -3.44 -17.85 -1.54
C VAL A 31 -3.77 -18.93 -2.58
N ALA A 32 -3.09 -18.95 -3.72
CA ALA A 32 -3.29 -19.97 -4.74
C ALA A 32 -2.94 -21.37 -4.23
N LEU A 33 -1.89 -21.51 -3.44
CA LEU A 33 -1.50 -22.81 -2.87
C LEU A 33 -2.53 -23.39 -1.88
N ARG A 34 -3.32 -22.56 -1.20
CA ARG A 34 -4.18 -23.00 -0.08
C ARG A 34 -5.66 -22.80 -0.33
N TRP A 35 -6.03 -21.78 -1.08
CA TRP A 35 -7.43 -21.33 -1.22
C TRP A 35 -7.82 -21.05 -2.67
N ASP A 36 -7.17 -21.68 -3.65
CA ASP A 36 -7.42 -21.50 -5.08
C ASP A 36 -8.91 -21.71 -5.44
N ALA A 37 -9.55 -22.71 -4.84
CA ALA A 37 -10.98 -22.97 -5.03
C ALA A 37 -11.90 -21.86 -4.50
N LEU A 38 -11.45 -21.08 -3.52
CA LEU A 38 -12.23 -19.97 -2.92
C LEU A 38 -11.85 -18.62 -3.52
N ILE A 39 -10.60 -18.47 -3.91
CA ILE A 39 -10.02 -17.21 -4.40
C ILE A 39 -9.25 -17.55 -5.68
N PRO A 40 -9.94 -17.65 -6.83
CA PRO A 40 -9.26 -17.87 -8.10
C PRO A 40 -8.32 -16.69 -8.41
N PRO A 41 -7.22 -16.93 -9.16
CA PRO A 41 -6.21 -15.92 -9.47
C PRO A 41 -6.79 -14.64 -10.11
N GLU A 42 -7.86 -14.78 -10.89
CA GLU A 42 -8.58 -13.66 -11.53
C GLU A 42 -9.19 -12.70 -10.49
N SER A 43 -9.66 -13.23 -9.36
CA SER A 43 -10.25 -12.44 -8.27
C SER A 43 -9.21 -11.60 -7.52
N MET A 44 -7.93 -11.96 -7.60
CA MET A 44 -6.87 -11.21 -6.92
C MET A 44 -6.73 -9.78 -7.42
N ILE A 45 -7.06 -9.52 -8.69
CA ILE A 45 -7.08 -8.16 -9.25
C ILE A 45 -8.09 -7.29 -8.50
N ASN A 46 -9.28 -7.84 -8.22
CA ASN A 46 -10.31 -7.13 -7.45
C ASN A 46 -9.87 -6.90 -6.01
N PHE A 47 -9.16 -7.86 -5.40
CA PHE A 47 -8.63 -7.73 -4.04
C PHE A 47 -7.59 -6.60 -3.95
N VAL A 48 -6.72 -6.50 -4.95
CA VAL A 48 -5.77 -5.39 -5.09
C VAL A 48 -6.51 -4.07 -5.21
N ALA A 49 -7.48 -3.96 -6.10
CA ALA A 49 -8.25 -2.73 -6.33
C ALA A 49 -8.99 -2.27 -5.07
N VAL A 50 -9.63 -3.20 -4.33
CA VAL A 50 -10.31 -2.89 -3.06
C VAL A 50 -9.29 -2.44 -1.99
N SER A 51 -8.14 -3.14 -1.90
CA SER A 51 -7.10 -2.82 -0.92
C SER A 51 -6.46 -1.46 -1.17
N GLU A 52 -6.33 -1.04 -2.42
CA GLU A 52 -5.84 0.28 -2.80
C GLU A 52 -6.86 1.39 -2.56
N SER A 53 -8.13 1.09 -2.80
CA SER A 53 -9.23 2.03 -2.58
C SER A 53 -9.52 2.26 -1.10
N THR A 54 -9.09 1.33 -0.23
CA THR A 54 -9.31 1.41 1.20
C THR A 54 -8.15 2.17 1.87
N PRO A 55 -8.41 3.26 2.62
CA PRO A 55 -7.36 4.00 3.29
C PRO A 55 -6.70 3.14 4.37
N GLY A 56 -5.39 2.88 4.23
CA GLY A 56 -4.62 2.07 5.17
C GLY A 56 -3.44 1.36 4.52
N PRO A 57 -2.63 0.62 5.30
CA PRO A 57 -1.53 -0.18 4.76
C PRO A 57 -2.07 -1.28 3.85
N PHE A 58 -1.60 -1.31 2.60
CA PHE A 58 -2.04 -2.26 1.57
C PHE A 58 -2.04 -3.72 2.06
N ALA A 59 -0.96 -4.14 2.72
CA ALA A 59 -0.83 -5.51 3.23
C ALA A 59 -1.90 -5.88 4.27
N ILE A 60 -2.28 -4.94 5.13
CA ILE A 60 -3.32 -5.13 6.14
C ILE A 60 -4.69 -5.22 5.46
N ASN A 61 -4.97 -4.34 4.50
CA ASN A 61 -6.22 -4.36 3.74
C ASN A 61 -6.38 -5.68 2.97
N MET A 62 -5.31 -6.14 2.29
CA MET A 62 -5.29 -7.44 1.61
C MET A 62 -5.51 -8.61 2.57
N ALA A 63 -4.81 -8.63 3.70
CA ALA A 63 -4.97 -9.69 4.70
C ALA A 63 -6.41 -9.72 5.25
N THR A 64 -6.96 -8.56 5.56
CA THR A 64 -8.34 -8.43 6.04
C THR A 64 -9.34 -8.96 5.01
N TYR A 65 -9.15 -8.62 3.74
CA TYR A 65 -10.06 -9.03 2.68
C TYR A 65 -9.95 -10.54 2.40
N VAL A 66 -8.75 -11.09 2.24
CA VAL A 66 -8.55 -12.55 2.09
C VAL A 66 -9.12 -13.29 3.28
N GLY A 67 -8.83 -12.82 4.51
CA GLY A 67 -9.37 -13.41 5.74
C GLY A 67 -10.89 -13.39 5.80
N SER A 68 -11.53 -12.32 5.31
CA SER A 68 -12.98 -12.19 5.21
C SER A 68 -13.58 -13.25 4.28
N VAL A 69 -13.01 -13.42 3.09
CA VAL A 69 -13.51 -14.37 2.10
C VAL A 69 -13.33 -15.82 2.56
N VAL A 70 -12.12 -16.15 3.06
CA VAL A 70 -11.83 -17.50 3.55
C VAL A 70 -12.65 -17.82 4.81
N GLY A 71 -12.77 -16.88 5.74
CA GLY A 71 -13.58 -17.06 6.95
C GLY A 71 -15.07 -17.16 6.66
N GLY A 72 -15.53 -16.41 5.66
CA GLY A 72 -16.94 -16.33 5.28
C GLY A 72 -17.45 -17.44 4.36
N GLN A 73 -16.63 -18.41 3.97
CA GLN A 73 -16.98 -19.48 3.02
C GLN A 73 -18.27 -20.27 3.39
N ASN A 74 -18.62 -20.32 4.66
CA ASN A 74 -19.83 -20.99 5.15
C ASN A 74 -21.04 -20.02 5.29
N GLY A 75 -20.97 -18.82 4.73
CA GLY A 75 -22.01 -17.80 4.79
C GLY A 75 -22.19 -17.12 6.15
N SER A 76 -21.30 -17.37 7.12
CA SER A 76 -21.36 -16.77 8.44
C SER A 76 -20.56 -15.46 8.50
N MET A 77 -21.24 -14.35 8.76
CA MET A 77 -20.61 -13.04 8.94
C MET A 77 -19.63 -13.02 10.13
N LEU A 78 -19.93 -13.71 11.22
CA LEU A 78 -19.04 -13.78 12.37
C LEU A 78 -17.73 -14.49 12.03
N LEU A 79 -17.77 -15.57 11.26
CA LEU A 79 -16.58 -16.30 10.84
C LEU A 79 -15.76 -15.49 9.83
N SER A 80 -16.41 -14.69 8.97
CA SER A 80 -15.77 -13.74 8.08
C SER A 80 -14.96 -12.69 8.86
N VAL A 81 -15.57 -12.07 9.87
CA VAL A 81 -14.89 -11.09 10.74
C VAL A 81 -13.74 -11.73 11.50
N PHE A 82 -13.93 -12.95 12.03
CA PHE A 82 -12.88 -13.67 12.75
C PHE A 82 -11.73 -14.08 11.84
N GLY A 83 -12.01 -14.48 10.59
CA GLY A 83 -11.00 -14.76 9.58
C GLY A 83 -10.18 -13.52 9.24
N SER A 84 -10.85 -12.38 9.03
CA SER A 84 -10.19 -11.08 8.84
C SER A 84 -9.26 -10.71 10.00
N PHE A 85 -9.73 -10.90 11.22
CA PHE A 85 -8.94 -10.64 12.43
C PHE A 85 -7.70 -11.53 12.49
N CYS A 86 -7.85 -12.85 12.25
CA CYS A 86 -6.72 -13.78 12.26
C CYS A 86 -5.67 -13.45 11.21
N ALA A 87 -6.09 -13.16 9.97
CA ALA A 87 -5.17 -12.81 8.89
C ALA A 87 -4.43 -11.49 9.18
N THR A 88 -5.15 -10.48 9.64
CA THR A 88 -4.58 -9.16 9.99
C THR A 88 -3.59 -9.27 11.15
N MET A 89 -3.93 -10.01 12.21
CA MET A 89 -3.03 -10.27 13.32
C MET A 89 -1.78 -11.03 12.86
N GLY A 90 -1.93 -11.95 11.91
CA GLY A 90 -0.79 -12.64 11.30
C GLY A 90 0.22 -11.66 10.72
N VAL A 91 -0.20 -10.68 9.93
CA VAL A 91 0.70 -9.66 9.34
C VAL A 91 1.33 -8.75 10.40
N VAL A 92 0.56 -8.37 11.42
CA VAL A 92 0.98 -7.37 12.42
C VAL A 92 1.96 -7.95 13.43
N VAL A 93 1.73 -9.18 13.90
CA VAL A 93 2.50 -9.78 15.00
C VAL A 93 4.01 -9.83 14.75
N PRO A 94 4.52 -10.28 13.59
CA PRO A 94 5.96 -10.29 13.36
C PRO A 94 6.57 -8.90 13.43
N SER A 95 5.95 -7.92 12.77
CA SER A 95 6.41 -6.53 12.77
C SER A 95 6.41 -5.93 14.18
N PHE A 96 5.38 -6.23 14.97
CA PHE A 96 5.27 -5.78 16.35
C PHE A 96 6.34 -6.39 17.24
N VAL A 97 6.58 -7.70 17.13
CA VAL A 97 7.64 -8.38 17.90
C VAL A 97 9.02 -7.84 17.53
N ILE A 98 9.30 -7.68 16.22
CA ILE A 98 10.58 -7.15 15.76
C ILE A 98 10.81 -5.75 16.31
N ILE A 99 9.83 -4.84 16.22
CA ILE A 99 10.00 -3.47 16.71
C ILE A 99 10.17 -3.42 18.24
N LEU A 100 9.51 -4.28 18.99
CA LEU A 100 9.71 -4.36 20.44
C LEU A 100 11.13 -4.81 20.81
N VAL A 101 11.67 -5.81 20.10
CA VAL A 101 13.05 -6.25 20.27
C VAL A 101 14.02 -5.12 19.93
N VAL A 102 13.81 -4.48 18.80
CA VAL A 102 14.62 -3.33 18.36
C VAL A 102 14.56 -2.18 19.39
N ALA A 103 13.36 -1.83 19.85
CA ALA A 103 13.15 -0.77 20.82
C ALA A 103 13.89 -1.08 22.15
N LYS A 104 13.80 -2.31 22.64
CA LYS A 104 14.50 -2.73 23.87
C LYS A 104 16.02 -2.65 23.74
N CYS A 105 16.54 -2.95 22.57
CA CYS A 105 17.97 -2.92 22.30
C CYS A 105 18.47 -1.54 21.86
N TYR A 106 17.57 -0.64 21.43
CA TYR A 106 17.90 0.63 20.78
C TYR A 106 18.80 1.51 21.63
N ASP A 107 18.51 1.66 22.92
CA ASP A 107 19.32 2.52 23.82
C ASP A 107 20.77 2.05 23.94
N ARG A 108 21.00 0.76 23.75
CA ARG A 108 22.36 0.18 23.79
C ARG A 108 23.12 0.39 22.47
N PHE A 109 22.40 0.50 21.34
CA PHE A 109 23.01 0.59 20.01
C PHE A 109 23.04 2.00 19.44
N ARG A 110 22.16 2.91 19.88
CA ARG A 110 21.99 4.24 19.26
C ARG A 110 23.28 5.08 19.29
N GLU A 111 24.15 4.85 20.26
CA GLU A 111 25.42 5.57 20.40
C GLU A 111 26.57 4.92 19.62
N SER A 112 26.39 3.70 19.14
CA SER A 112 27.38 2.99 18.33
C SER A 112 27.66 3.75 17.02
N ARG A 113 28.96 3.89 16.69
CA ARG A 113 29.39 4.51 15.41
C ARG A 113 28.81 3.78 14.20
N THR A 114 28.72 2.45 14.25
CA THR A 114 28.17 1.62 13.19
C THR A 114 26.70 1.93 12.96
N VAL A 115 25.89 2.01 14.02
CA VAL A 115 24.46 2.33 13.90
C VAL A 115 24.26 3.75 13.39
N LYS A 116 25.01 4.72 13.89
CA LYS A 116 24.98 6.11 13.39
C LYS A 116 25.34 6.17 11.90
N GLY A 117 26.36 5.42 11.47
CA GLY A 117 26.75 5.31 10.06
C GLY A 117 25.64 4.69 9.19
N CYS A 118 25.07 3.56 9.61
CA CYS A 118 23.96 2.91 8.92
C CYS A 118 22.73 3.84 8.80
N MET A 119 22.35 4.51 9.89
CA MET A 119 21.23 5.45 9.88
C MET A 119 21.48 6.68 9.02
N SER A 120 22.74 7.15 8.97
CA SER A 120 23.13 8.26 8.08
C SER A 120 23.02 7.89 6.60
N GLY A 121 23.35 6.64 6.24
CA GLY A 121 23.16 6.13 4.88
C GLY A 121 21.70 5.79 4.53
N LEU A 122 20.93 5.32 5.53
CA LEU A 122 19.52 4.95 5.33
C LEU A 122 18.63 6.17 5.02
N LYS A 123 18.88 7.32 5.65
CA LYS A 123 18.11 8.54 5.42
C LYS A 123 18.05 8.97 3.95
N PRO A 124 19.18 9.15 3.24
CA PRO A 124 19.14 9.50 1.82
C PRO A 124 18.56 8.37 0.95
N ALA A 125 18.74 7.10 1.32
CA ALA A 125 18.15 5.98 0.61
C ALA A 125 16.60 6.02 0.66
N VAL A 126 16.03 6.30 1.85
CA VAL A 126 14.57 6.47 2.01
C VAL A 126 14.05 7.66 1.19
N VAL A 127 14.78 8.78 1.18
CA VAL A 127 14.42 9.93 0.33
C VAL A 127 14.42 9.55 -1.15
N GLY A 128 15.42 8.77 -1.59
CA GLY A 128 15.49 8.26 -2.96
C GLY A 128 14.34 7.34 -3.32
N LEU A 129 13.93 6.45 -2.39
CA LEU A 129 12.78 5.56 -2.59
C LEU A 129 11.47 6.35 -2.69
N ILE A 130 11.28 7.36 -1.85
CA ILE A 130 10.11 8.25 -1.92
C ILE A 130 10.10 9.00 -3.25
N ALA A 131 11.24 9.56 -3.67
CA ALA A 131 11.35 10.24 -4.95
C ALA A 131 11.03 9.31 -6.12
N ASN A 132 11.51 8.06 -6.10
CA ASN A 132 11.18 7.05 -7.11
C ASN A 132 9.67 6.74 -7.12
N ALA A 133 9.03 6.60 -5.97
CA ALA A 133 7.59 6.38 -5.89
C ALA A 133 6.81 7.56 -6.51
N VAL A 134 7.18 8.79 -6.19
CA VAL A 134 6.59 10.00 -6.78
C VAL A 134 6.76 10.01 -8.31
N LEU A 135 7.97 9.70 -8.81
CA LEU A 135 8.24 9.64 -10.25
C LEU A 135 7.38 8.57 -10.94
N ASN A 136 7.23 7.39 -10.33
CA ASN A 136 6.39 6.33 -10.89
C ASN A 136 4.92 6.77 -10.97
N VAL A 137 4.37 7.39 -9.92
CA VAL A 137 3.01 7.93 -9.95
C VAL A 137 2.87 9.01 -11.02
N LEU A 138 3.82 9.94 -11.10
CA LEU A 138 3.82 10.97 -12.15
C LEU A 138 3.84 10.36 -13.55
N MET A 139 4.69 9.35 -13.78
CA MET A 139 4.75 8.66 -15.08
C MET A 139 3.44 7.95 -15.41
N THR A 140 2.80 7.31 -14.45
CA THR A 140 1.52 6.61 -14.65
C THR A 140 0.38 7.59 -14.96
N VAL A 141 0.33 8.73 -14.27
CA VAL A 141 -0.74 9.72 -14.45
C VAL A 141 -0.56 10.54 -15.71
N PHE A 142 0.66 11.00 -15.99
CA PHE A 142 0.92 11.88 -17.12
C PHE A 142 1.20 11.13 -18.44
N PHE A 143 1.63 9.87 -18.38
CA PHE A 143 1.98 9.06 -19.54
C PHE A 143 1.30 7.68 -19.55
N PRO A 144 -0.03 7.60 -19.48
CA PRO A 144 -0.77 6.32 -19.37
C PRO A 144 -0.58 5.43 -20.61
N ALA A 145 -0.33 5.99 -21.79
CA ALA A 145 -0.09 5.28 -23.04
C ALA A 145 1.42 5.06 -23.36
N GLY A 146 2.30 5.22 -22.36
CA GLY A 146 3.75 5.18 -22.56
C GLY A 146 4.35 6.54 -22.95
N ARG A 147 5.68 6.58 -23.15
CA ARG A 147 6.44 7.80 -23.43
C ARG A 147 6.21 8.31 -24.88
N SER A 148 5.00 8.70 -25.21
CA SER A 148 4.67 9.26 -26.52
C SER A 148 4.54 10.79 -26.42
N LEU A 149 5.14 11.51 -27.36
CA LEU A 149 5.00 12.96 -27.46
C LEU A 149 3.55 13.40 -27.74
N ALA A 150 2.69 12.48 -28.18
CA ALA A 150 1.26 12.72 -28.39
C ALA A 150 0.51 13.09 -27.08
N VAL A 151 1.09 12.82 -25.93
CA VAL A 151 0.49 13.22 -24.63
C VAL A 151 0.37 14.74 -24.51
N PHE A 152 1.31 15.51 -25.09
CA PHE A 152 1.29 16.97 -25.08
C PHE A 152 0.16 17.59 -25.93
N THR A 153 -0.48 16.82 -26.79
CA THR A 153 -1.66 17.28 -27.55
C THR A 153 -2.98 17.03 -26.82
N ASN A 154 -2.92 16.30 -25.69
CA ASN A 154 -4.11 15.93 -24.93
C ASN A 154 -4.46 17.02 -23.90
N VAL A 155 -5.69 17.52 -23.93
CA VAL A 155 -6.19 18.54 -23.00
C VAL A 155 -6.13 18.05 -21.55
N CYS A 156 -6.37 16.75 -21.30
CA CYS A 156 -6.30 16.15 -19.98
C CYS A 156 -4.92 16.33 -19.32
N PHE A 157 -3.84 16.27 -20.11
CA PHE A 157 -2.48 16.49 -19.59
C PHE A 157 -2.36 17.88 -18.94
N TYR A 158 -2.84 18.91 -19.58
CA TYR A 158 -2.77 20.28 -19.04
C TYR A 158 -3.65 20.48 -17.82
N ILE A 159 -4.80 19.81 -17.76
CA ILE A 159 -5.70 19.85 -16.60
C ILE A 159 -5.01 19.18 -15.41
N TYR A 160 -4.45 17.98 -15.57
CA TYR A 160 -3.75 17.28 -14.49
C TYR A 160 -2.49 18.04 -14.04
N ALA A 161 -1.75 18.64 -14.98
CA ALA A 161 -0.59 19.47 -14.66
C ALA A 161 -0.99 20.73 -13.88
N ALA A 162 -2.10 21.38 -14.23
CA ALA A 162 -2.61 22.54 -13.50
C ALA A 162 -3.06 22.16 -12.08
N ILE A 163 -3.81 21.06 -11.92
CA ILE A 163 -4.22 20.55 -10.60
C ILE A 163 -2.99 20.24 -9.75
N PHE A 164 -2.03 19.52 -10.30
CA PHE A 164 -0.78 19.19 -9.60
C PHE A 164 -0.01 20.46 -9.19
N GLY A 165 0.14 21.44 -10.08
CA GLY A 165 0.81 22.69 -9.79
C GLY A 165 0.12 23.50 -8.68
N ILE A 166 -1.22 23.59 -8.71
CA ILE A 166 -1.99 24.27 -7.66
C ILE A 166 -1.82 23.56 -6.31
N MET A 167 -1.93 22.22 -6.27
CA MET A 167 -1.76 21.45 -5.05
C MET A 167 -0.34 21.54 -4.49
N LEU A 168 0.66 21.58 -5.36
CA LEU A 168 2.05 21.78 -4.98
C LEU A 168 2.28 23.16 -4.35
N LEU A 169 1.70 24.22 -4.94
CA LEU A 169 1.76 25.58 -4.37
C LEU A 169 1.09 25.64 -2.99
N LEU A 170 -0.05 24.96 -2.80
CA LEU A 170 -0.72 24.87 -1.49
C LEU A 170 0.13 24.12 -0.47
N ALA A 171 0.84 23.08 -0.90
CA ALA A 171 1.77 22.34 -0.03
C ALA A 171 2.94 23.22 0.43
N PHE A 172 3.52 24.03 -0.46
CA PHE A 172 4.56 25.01 -0.07
C PHE A 172 4.03 26.10 0.87
N LYS A 173 2.75 26.45 0.77
CA LYS A 173 2.09 27.38 1.72
C LYS A 173 1.77 26.72 3.07
N LYS A 174 2.23 25.48 3.32
CA LYS A 174 2.02 24.72 4.57
C LYS A 174 0.53 24.48 4.89
N VAL A 175 -0.34 24.43 3.90
CA VAL A 175 -1.73 24.01 4.07
C VAL A 175 -1.74 22.55 4.55
N HIS A 176 -2.67 22.23 5.43
CA HIS A 176 -2.75 20.89 6.02
C HIS A 176 -2.93 19.81 4.91
N PRO A 177 -2.17 18.71 4.91
CA PRO A 177 -2.20 17.71 3.85
C PRO A 177 -3.59 17.13 3.56
N ILE A 178 -4.42 16.95 4.59
CA ILE A 178 -5.80 16.44 4.44
C ILE A 178 -6.64 17.38 3.57
N ILE A 179 -6.48 18.70 3.72
CA ILE A 179 -7.22 19.69 2.92
C ILE A 179 -6.80 19.60 1.45
N ILE A 180 -5.50 19.44 1.20
CA ILE A 180 -4.96 19.28 -0.16
C ILE A 180 -5.53 18.02 -0.83
N VAL A 181 -5.56 16.90 -0.10
CA VAL A 181 -6.14 15.64 -0.60
C VAL A 181 -7.63 15.77 -0.89
N CYS A 182 -8.41 16.35 0.04
CA CYS A 182 -9.85 16.55 -0.16
C CYS A 182 -10.15 17.49 -1.35
N LEU A 183 -9.39 18.58 -1.49
CA LEU A 183 -9.53 19.51 -2.61
C LEU A 183 -9.17 18.84 -3.94
N SER A 184 -8.06 18.11 -4.00
CA SER A 184 -7.67 17.41 -5.22
C SER A 184 -8.68 16.35 -5.63
N ALA A 185 -9.25 15.62 -4.66
CA ALA A 185 -10.30 14.65 -4.91
C ALA A 185 -11.58 15.31 -5.44
N ALA A 186 -12.03 16.41 -4.82
CA ALA A 186 -13.22 17.14 -5.26
C ALA A 186 -13.06 17.69 -6.69
N ILE A 187 -11.90 18.28 -6.99
CA ILE A 187 -11.60 18.78 -8.34
C ILE A 187 -11.51 17.62 -9.34
N GLY A 188 -10.86 16.52 -8.98
CA GLY A 188 -10.75 15.33 -9.83
C GLY A 188 -12.11 14.73 -10.19
N ILE A 189 -13.03 14.64 -9.22
CA ILE A 189 -14.41 14.17 -9.44
C ILE A 189 -15.15 15.14 -10.38
N ALA A 190 -15.04 16.46 -10.15
CA ALA A 190 -15.67 17.45 -10.99
C ALA A 190 -15.16 17.38 -12.45
N VAL A 191 -13.85 17.29 -12.65
CA VAL A 191 -13.23 17.17 -13.98
C VAL A 191 -13.67 15.88 -14.67
N GLY A 192 -13.69 14.73 -13.94
CA GLY A 192 -14.14 13.46 -14.49
C GLY A 192 -15.63 13.46 -14.86
N TYR A 193 -16.49 14.19 -14.12
CA TYR A 193 -17.91 14.33 -14.43
C TYR A 193 -18.15 15.13 -15.73
N PHE A 194 -17.29 16.11 -16.04
CA PHE A 194 -17.36 16.88 -17.29
C PHE A 194 -16.74 16.15 -18.50
N GLY A 195 -16.33 14.91 -18.37
CA GLY A 195 -15.91 14.04 -19.49
C GLY A 195 -14.49 14.28 -20.00
N PHE A 196 -13.61 14.81 -19.13
CA PHE A 196 -12.17 14.97 -19.41
C PHE A 196 -11.35 13.87 -18.77
#